data_f4210adb558bb264f8c677e5d6daef08
#
_entry.id   f4210adb558bb264f8c677e5d6daef08
#
_cell.length_a   1.000
_cell.length_b   1.000
_cell.length_c   1.000
_cell.angle_alpha   90.00
_cell.angle_beta   90.00
_cell.angle_gamma   90.00
#
_symmetry.space_group_name_H-M   'P 1'
#
loop_
_entity.id
_entity.type
_entity.pdbx_description
1 polymer ?
#
loop_
_entity_poly.entity_id
_entity_poly.type
_entity_poly.pdbx_seq_one_letter_code
_entity_poly.pdbx_strand_id
1 'polypeptide(L)'
;MTVLFAHRGASKLAPENTLEAFRVGLDHGATAIETDAWLTRDRVVVLSHDGTGERMANVDSYIAESSLADVQAWDVSVGFEGDSREFPLTARRMPTLVDALSAFPDTMFNIDAKAGIAMLEPLLQTVKALKAQDRVRLASFSSIVLHRARDLGWRGPMGLGQEEIGAIVTMPEKALSFRNWEGRAAQVPRWVGPVPIVTKRFVERCHRLKIEVHVWTVNEPKDAAELLGIGVDGLMTDAPHLLAPIVQAHRASA
;
A
#
# COMPACT_ATOMS: atom_id res chain seq x y z
N MET A 1 15.70 8.34 3.44
CA MET A 1 15.43 7.59 4.71
C MET A 1 14.50 6.44 4.36
N THR A 2 14.87 5.18 4.67
CA THR A 2 14.06 3.99 4.33
C THR A 2 12.70 4.01 5.01
N VAL A 3 11.61 3.77 4.28
CA VAL A 3 10.25 3.74 4.81
C VAL A 3 9.87 2.30 5.17
N LEU A 4 9.29 2.08 6.36
CA LEU A 4 8.68 0.80 6.73
C LEU A 4 7.16 0.97 6.67
N PHE A 5 6.53 0.31 5.70
CA PHE A 5 5.08 0.32 5.55
C PHE A 5 4.48 -0.88 6.29
N ALA A 6 3.46 -0.64 7.11
CA ALA A 6 2.58 -1.68 7.61
C ALA A 6 1.62 -2.06 6.46
N HIS A 7 1.85 -3.23 5.84
CA HIS A 7 1.07 -3.75 4.70
C HIS A 7 -0.33 -4.17 5.17
N ARG A 8 -1.34 -3.45 4.72
CA ARG A 8 -2.72 -3.52 5.20
C ARG A 8 -2.82 -3.32 6.73
N GLY A 9 -1.87 -2.59 7.30
CA GLY A 9 -1.58 -2.54 8.73
C GLY A 9 -0.61 -3.64 9.15
N ALA A 10 -0.70 -4.10 10.40
CA ALA A 10 0.06 -5.26 10.89
C ALA A 10 -0.76 -6.53 10.68
N SER A 11 -0.96 -6.97 9.44
CA SER A 11 -1.92 -8.01 9.07
C SER A 11 -1.60 -9.41 9.64
N LYS A 12 -0.39 -9.63 10.16
CA LYS A 12 -0.07 -10.81 10.98
C LYS A 12 -0.49 -10.70 12.45
N LEU A 13 -0.79 -9.50 12.94
CA LEU A 13 -1.11 -9.24 14.36
C LEU A 13 -2.57 -8.79 14.57
N ALA A 14 -3.21 -8.22 13.56
CA ALA A 14 -4.59 -7.73 13.62
C ALA A 14 -5.28 -7.89 12.25
N PRO A 15 -6.62 -7.94 12.20
CA PRO A 15 -7.37 -8.06 10.94
C PRO A 15 -6.98 -6.96 9.95
N GLU A 16 -6.58 -7.36 8.74
CA GLU A 16 -6.06 -6.47 7.71
C GLU A 16 -7.02 -5.33 7.34
N ASN A 17 -6.48 -4.20 6.90
CA ASN A 17 -7.22 -3.02 6.45
C ASN A 17 -8.22 -2.47 7.50
N THR A 18 -7.95 -2.68 8.81
CA THR A 18 -8.70 -2.11 9.91
C THR A 18 -7.93 -0.98 10.61
N LEU A 19 -8.63 -0.05 11.26
CA LEU A 19 -7.99 1.01 12.04
C LEU A 19 -7.10 0.44 13.16
N GLU A 20 -7.45 -0.71 13.68
CA GLU A 20 -6.68 -1.42 14.69
C GLU A 20 -5.37 -1.96 14.12
N ALA A 21 -5.43 -2.65 12.97
CA ALA A 21 -4.22 -3.11 12.29
C ALA A 21 -3.26 -1.96 11.95
N PHE A 22 -3.79 -0.80 11.59
CA PHE A 22 -2.98 0.40 11.33
C PHE A 22 -2.29 0.89 12.59
N ARG A 23 -3.02 1.00 13.71
CA ARG A 23 -2.46 1.39 15.02
C ARG A 23 -1.38 0.43 15.46
N VAL A 24 -1.69 -0.88 15.46
CA VAL A 24 -0.73 -1.93 15.80
C VAL A 24 0.53 -1.84 14.94
N GLY A 25 0.38 -1.61 13.64
CA GLY A 25 1.51 -1.45 12.74
C GLY A 25 2.42 -0.29 13.11
N LEU A 26 1.84 0.86 13.44
CA LEU A 26 2.58 2.05 13.86
C LEU A 26 3.23 1.86 15.24
N ASP A 27 2.51 1.27 16.20
CA ASP A 27 3.02 0.99 17.55
C ASP A 27 4.22 0.02 17.52
N HIS A 28 4.28 -0.84 16.49
CA HIS A 28 5.39 -1.75 16.23
C HIS A 28 6.47 -1.19 15.28
N GLY A 29 6.50 0.13 15.08
CA GLY A 29 7.60 0.84 14.44
C GLY A 29 7.49 1.01 12.93
N ALA A 30 6.35 0.70 12.31
CA ALA A 30 6.09 1.16 10.94
C ALA A 30 6.04 2.69 10.91
N THR A 31 6.48 3.28 9.81
CA THR A 31 6.50 4.74 9.62
C THR A 31 5.48 5.21 8.59
N ALA A 32 4.81 4.29 7.95
CA ALA A 32 3.74 4.53 6.99
C ALA A 32 2.77 3.34 6.97
N ILE A 33 1.57 3.56 6.48
CA ILE A 33 0.55 2.54 6.27
C ILE A 33 0.41 2.30 4.77
N GLU A 34 0.34 1.04 4.38
CA GLU A 34 -0.13 0.62 3.07
C GLU A 34 -1.53 0.03 3.23
N THR A 35 -2.44 0.33 2.29
CA THR A 35 -3.83 -0.13 2.31
C THR A 35 -4.42 -0.17 0.91
N ASP A 36 -5.45 -0.99 0.75
CA ASP A 36 -6.18 -1.18 -0.49
C ASP A 36 -7.56 -0.51 -0.41
N ALA A 37 -8.02 0.07 -1.49
CA ALA A 37 -9.27 0.80 -1.51
C ALA A 37 -10.25 0.33 -2.59
N TRP A 38 -11.51 0.19 -2.21
CA TRP A 38 -12.63 -0.15 -3.07
C TRP A 38 -13.73 0.93 -2.99
N LEU A 39 -14.67 0.85 -3.93
CA LEU A 39 -15.80 1.77 -4.01
C LEU A 39 -17.12 1.02 -3.81
N THR A 40 -17.93 1.45 -2.85
CA THR A 40 -19.29 0.91 -2.63
C THR A 40 -20.26 1.39 -3.72
N ARG A 41 -21.44 0.75 -3.80
CA ARG A 41 -22.52 1.13 -4.71
C ARG A 41 -22.95 2.59 -4.52
N ASP A 42 -23.01 3.07 -3.29
CA ASP A 42 -23.34 4.45 -2.91
C ASP A 42 -22.13 5.40 -2.91
N ARG A 43 -21.03 4.98 -3.59
CA ARG A 43 -19.83 5.76 -3.92
C ARG A 43 -19.02 6.22 -2.71
N VAL A 44 -18.97 5.42 -1.66
CA VAL A 44 -18.07 5.63 -0.53
C VAL A 44 -16.81 4.79 -0.71
N VAL A 45 -15.64 5.38 -0.48
CA VAL A 45 -14.35 4.66 -0.52
C VAL A 45 -14.15 3.93 0.79
N VAL A 46 -14.03 2.61 0.73
CA VAL A 46 -13.78 1.70 1.87
C VAL A 46 -12.45 0.97 1.70
N LEU A 47 -11.90 0.45 2.81
CA LEU A 47 -10.59 -0.19 2.81
C LEU A 47 -10.74 -1.71 2.87
N SER A 48 -10.32 -2.39 1.81
CA SER A 48 -10.31 -3.84 1.68
C SER A 48 -9.34 -4.25 0.59
N HIS A 49 -8.68 -5.40 0.76
CA HIS A 49 -7.87 -5.97 -0.32
C HIS A 49 -8.73 -6.58 -1.42
N ASP A 50 -9.73 -7.36 -1.05
CA ASP A 50 -10.60 -8.04 -1.99
C ASP A 50 -11.85 -7.20 -2.27
N GLY A 51 -12.40 -7.36 -3.47
CA GLY A 51 -13.66 -6.73 -3.88
C GLY A 51 -14.91 -7.41 -3.32
N THR A 52 -14.73 -8.51 -2.55
CA THR A 52 -15.80 -9.29 -1.92
C THR A 52 -15.59 -9.43 -0.43
N GLY A 53 -16.66 -9.80 0.31
CA GLY A 53 -16.60 -10.11 1.74
C GLY A 53 -16.19 -11.55 2.07
N GLU A 54 -15.97 -12.43 1.06
CA GLU A 54 -15.78 -13.85 1.27
C GLU A 54 -14.65 -14.20 2.24
N ARG A 55 -13.44 -13.75 1.94
CA ARG A 55 -12.24 -14.14 2.71
C ARG A 55 -12.22 -13.57 4.12
N MET A 56 -12.52 -12.28 4.27
CA MET A 56 -12.35 -11.60 5.58
C MET A 56 -13.61 -11.61 6.44
N ALA A 57 -14.80 -11.75 5.85
CA ALA A 57 -16.07 -11.66 6.57
C ALA A 57 -16.98 -12.88 6.39
N ASN A 58 -16.61 -13.86 5.57
CA ASN A 58 -17.46 -14.99 5.17
C ASN A 58 -18.82 -14.54 4.60
N VAL A 59 -18.80 -13.47 3.80
CA VAL A 59 -19.98 -12.89 3.15
C VAL A 59 -19.82 -12.96 1.64
N ASP A 60 -20.67 -13.71 0.95
CA ASP A 60 -20.70 -13.83 -0.51
C ASP A 60 -21.42 -12.61 -1.12
N SER A 61 -20.72 -11.48 -1.14
CA SER A 61 -21.22 -10.22 -1.71
C SER A 61 -20.07 -9.33 -2.18
N TYR A 62 -20.34 -8.58 -3.25
CA TYR A 62 -19.39 -7.62 -3.81
C TYR A 62 -19.51 -6.25 -3.13
N ILE A 63 -18.39 -5.62 -2.79
CA ILE A 63 -18.34 -4.26 -2.26
C ILE A 63 -19.00 -3.27 -3.24
N ALA A 64 -18.74 -3.42 -4.54
CA ALA A 64 -19.27 -2.53 -5.56
C ALA A 64 -20.80 -2.62 -5.73
N GLU A 65 -21.44 -3.71 -5.26
CA GLU A 65 -22.87 -3.93 -5.30
C GLU A 65 -23.56 -3.63 -3.96
N SER A 66 -22.78 -3.43 -2.90
CA SER A 66 -23.23 -3.18 -1.53
C SER A 66 -23.18 -1.70 -1.17
N SER A 67 -24.10 -1.24 -0.33
CA SER A 67 -24.02 0.10 0.26
C SER A 67 -22.98 0.15 1.38
N LEU A 68 -22.58 1.34 1.82
CA LEU A 68 -21.72 1.49 3.00
C LEU A 68 -22.31 0.79 4.24
N ALA A 69 -23.62 0.93 4.44
CA ALA A 69 -24.30 0.30 5.58
C ALA A 69 -24.20 -1.24 5.52
N ASP A 70 -24.32 -1.83 4.32
CA ASP A 70 -24.18 -3.27 4.12
C ASP A 70 -22.75 -3.72 4.46
N VAL A 71 -21.71 -3.08 3.89
CA VAL A 71 -20.31 -3.50 4.12
C VAL A 71 -19.83 -3.23 5.55
N GLN A 72 -20.38 -2.24 6.23
CA GLN A 72 -20.09 -1.97 7.64
C GLN A 72 -20.78 -2.96 8.60
N ALA A 73 -21.77 -3.70 8.13
CA ALA A 73 -22.35 -4.80 8.90
C ALA A 73 -21.51 -6.10 8.82
N TRP A 74 -20.53 -6.18 7.91
CA TRP A 74 -19.62 -7.31 7.81
C TRP A 74 -18.60 -7.28 8.94
N ASP A 75 -18.40 -8.44 9.59
CA ASP A 75 -17.32 -8.61 10.56
C ASP A 75 -16.04 -9.05 9.86
N VAL A 76 -15.17 -8.10 9.53
CA VAL A 76 -13.91 -8.36 8.82
C VAL A 76 -12.83 -9.02 9.69
N SER A 77 -13.14 -9.38 10.94
CA SER A 77 -12.25 -10.16 11.80
C SER A 77 -12.40 -11.68 11.64
N VAL A 78 -13.47 -12.14 11.00
CA VAL A 78 -13.77 -13.58 10.84
C VAL A 78 -12.68 -14.34 10.09
N GLY A 79 -12.11 -13.73 9.05
CA GLY A 79 -11.04 -14.33 8.25
C GLY A 79 -9.63 -14.07 8.76
N PHE A 80 -9.48 -13.56 9.99
CA PHE A 80 -8.16 -13.32 10.55
C PHE A 80 -7.50 -14.60 11.06
N GLU A 81 -6.38 -14.99 10.46
CA GLU A 81 -5.62 -16.21 10.80
C GLU A 81 -4.34 -15.91 11.62
N GLY A 82 -4.14 -14.67 12.03
CA GLY A 82 -2.93 -14.26 12.76
C GLY A 82 -2.98 -14.54 14.25
N ASP A 83 -1.96 -14.08 14.97
CA ASP A 83 -1.84 -14.24 16.42
C ASP A 83 -2.76 -13.25 17.16
N SER A 84 -3.92 -13.74 17.61
CA SER A 84 -4.92 -12.94 18.32
C SER A 84 -4.69 -12.83 19.84
N ARG A 85 -3.58 -13.38 20.37
CA ARG A 85 -3.32 -13.38 21.82
C ARG A 85 -3.15 -11.98 22.41
N GLU A 86 -2.61 -11.05 21.63
CA GLU A 86 -2.42 -9.65 22.05
C GLU A 86 -3.64 -8.77 21.77
N PHE A 87 -4.54 -9.22 20.88
CA PHE A 87 -5.70 -8.45 20.46
C PHE A 87 -6.95 -9.33 20.48
N PRO A 88 -7.81 -9.17 21.50
CA PRO A 88 -9.06 -9.92 21.54
C PRO A 88 -9.89 -9.61 20.29
N LEU A 89 -10.24 -10.66 19.56
CA LEU A 89 -11.08 -10.57 18.37
C LEU A 89 -12.50 -10.13 18.80
N THR A 90 -12.75 -8.84 18.66
CA THR A 90 -14.12 -8.31 18.68
C THR A 90 -14.52 -8.00 17.25
N ALA A 91 -15.81 -8.02 16.93
CA ALA A 91 -16.31 -7.71 15.60
C ALA A 91 -15.69 -6.39 15.08
N ARG A 92 -15.13 -6.44 13.90
CA ARG A 92 -14.47 -5.30 13.24
C ARG A 92 -15.24 -4.90 12.01
N ARG A 93 -15.49 -3.62 11.89
CA ARG A 93 -16.13 -3.04 10.71
C ARG A 93 -15.08 -2.66 9.67
N MET A 94 -15.45 -2.81 8.41
CA MET A 94 -14.67 -2.27 7.30
C MET A 94 -14.62 -0.74 7.41
N PRO A 95 -13.44 -0.10 7.56
CA PRO A 95 -13.36 1.35 7.67
C PRO A 95 -13.52 2.03 6.31
N THR A 96 -13.98 3.28 6.34
CA THR A 96 -13.89 4.16 5.19
C THR A 96 -12.51 4.81 5.09
N LEU A 97 -12.17 5.33 3.91
CA LEU A 97 -10.96 6.15 3.75
C LEU A 97 -11.00 7.40 4.65
N VAL A 98 -12.18 7.97 4.89
CA VAL A 98 -12.37 9.11 5.80
C VAL A 98 -11.98 8.70 7.22
N ASP A 99 -12.43 7.54 7.69
CA ASP A 99 -12.11 7.05 9.04
C ASP A 99 -10.59 6.90 9.22
N ALA A 100 -9.92 6.27 8.25
CA ALA A 100 -8.48 6.03 8.31
C ALA A 100 -7.66 7.33 8.29
N LEU A 101 -7.92 8.21 7.33
CA LEU A 101 -7.18 9.47 7.22
C LEU A 101 -7.43 10.41 8.40
N SER A 102 -8.62 10.35 9.01
CA SER A 102 -8.96 11.16 10.20
C SER A 102 -8.36 10.60 11.49
N ALA A 103 -8.32 9.26 11.64
CA ALA A 103 -7.75 8.61 12.82
C ALA A 103 -6.22 8.74 12.89
N PHE A 104 -5.54 8.90 11.74
CA PHE A 104 -4.08 8.97 11.62
C PHE A 104 -3.65 10.22 10.83
N PRO A 105 -3.85 11.44 11.37
CA PRO A 105 -3.67 12.71 10.63
C PRO A 105 -2.23 12.98 10.21
N ASP A 106 -1.24 12.46 10.95
CA ASP A 106 0.19 12.71 10.73
C ASP A 106 0.90 11.54 10.02
N THR A 107 0.14 10.48 9.64
CA THR A 107 0.72 9.28 9.05
C THR A 107 0.66 9.33 7.52
N MET A 108 1.75 8.89 6.87
CA MET A 108 1.78 8.66 5.43
C MET A 108 0.98 7.40 5.08
N PHE A 109 0.14 7.50 4.07
CA PHE A 109 -0.60 6.38 3.49
C PHE A 109 -0.14 6.10 2.05
N ASN A 110 0.05 4.82 1.75
CA ASN A 110 0.12 4.33 0.39
C ASN A 110 -1.20 3.62 0.08
N ILE A 111 -1.99 4.14 -0.86
CA ILE A 111 -3.34 3.65 -1.14
C ILE A 111 -3.38 3.03 -2.53
N ASP A 112 -3.59 1.72 -2.61
CA ASP A 112 -3.79 1.01 -3.88
C ASP A 112 -5.25 1.11 -4.34
N ALA A 113 -5.48 1.76 -5.48
CA ALA A 113 -6.79 1.95 -6.08
C ALA A 113 -7.24 0.71 -6.83
N LYS A 114 -7.98 -0.21 -6.17
CA LYS A 114 -8.41 -1.51 -6.72
C LYS A 114 -9.62 -1.41 -7.66
N ALA A 115 -10.57 -0.51 -7.39
CA ALA A 115 -11.81 -0.38 -8.17
C ALA A 115 -11.63 0.41 -9.48
N GLY A 116 -10.40 0.65 -9.91
CA GLY A 116 -10.11 1.26 -11.19
C GLY A 116 -10.48 2.76 -11.26
N ILE A 117 -10.83 3.24 -12.47
CA ILE A 117 -11.08 4.67 -12.74
C ILE A 117 -12.29 5.20 -11.97
N ALA A 118 -13.33 4.37 -11.77
CA ALA A 118 -14.59 4.81 -11.17
C ALA A 118 -14.45 5.35 -9.75
N MET A 119 -13.43 4.88 -9.00
CA MET A 119 -13.19 5.31 -7.63
C MET A 119 -12.35 6.58 -7.51
N LEU A 120 -11.68 7.02 -8.58
CA LEU A 120 -10.71 8.12 -8.50
C LEU A 120 -11.36 9.42 -8.02
N GLU A 121 -12.51 9.83 -8.55
CA GLU A 121 -13.16 11.06 -8.11
C GLU A 121 -13.51 11.04 -6.62
N PRO A 122 -14.25 10.03 -6.08
CA PRO A 122 -14.52 9.95 -4.64
C PRO A 122 -13.25 9.90 -3.78
N LEU A 123 -12.22 9.14 -4.21
CA LEU A 123 -10.95 9.04 -3.50
C LEU A 123 -10.24 10.40 -3.44
N LEU A 124 -10.07 11.06 -4.60
CA LEU A 124 -9.36 12.35 -4.67
C LEU A 124 -10.13 13.46 -3.95
N GLN A 125 -11.45 13.45 -3.99
CA GLN A 125 -12.30 14.38 -3.23
C GLN A 125 -12.11 14.17 -1.71
N THR A 126 -12.12 12.92 -1.23
CA THR A 126 -11.89 12.58 0.18
C THR A 126 -10.51 13.07 0.63
N VAL A 127 -9.45 12.74 -0.11
CA VAL A 127 -8.08 13.16 0.22
C VAL A 127 -7.95 14.68 0.26
N LYS A 128 -8.59 15.39 -0.69
CA LYS A 128 -8.60 16.87 -0.75
C LYS A 128 -9.37 17.48 0.41
N ALA A 129 -10.55 16.96 0.73
CA ALA A 129 -11.37 17.46 1.83
C ALA A 129 -10.66 17.37 3.18
N LEU A 130 -9.87 16.31 3.39
CA LEU A 130 -9.07 16.07 4.60
C LEU A 130 -7.67 16.72 4.53
N LYS A 131 -7.34 17.46 3.47
CA LYS A 131 -6.02 18.10 3.25
C LYS A 131 -4.86 17.10 3.37
N ALA A 132 -5.06 15.88 2.88
CA ALA A 132 -4.12 14.77 3.02
C ALA A 132 -3.24 14.52 1.78
N GLN A 133 -3.23 15.45 0.78
CA GLN A 133 -2.56 15.23 -0.51
C GLN A 133 -1.07 14.97 -0.37
N ASP A 134 -0.40 15.63 0.57
CA ASP A 134 1.05 15.54 0.74
C ASP A 134 1.49 14.25 1.47
N ARG A 135 0.56 13.61 2.17
CA ARG A 135 0.81 12.39 2.94
C ARG A 135 0.11 11.13 2.37
N VAL A 136 -0.57 11.26 1.24
CA VAL A 136 -1.15 10.12 0.51
C VAL A 136 -0.35 9.89 -0.77
N ARG A 137 0.19 8.67 -0.91
CA ARG A 137 0.71 8.16 -2.17
C ARG A 137 -0.37 7.33 -2.84
N LEU A 138 -0.77 7.70 -4.05
CA LEU A 138 -1.68 6.92 -4.86
C LEU A 138 -0.91 5.82 -5.58
N ALA A 139 -1.36 4.58 -5.45
CA ALA A 139 -0.84 3.42 -6.13
C ALA A 139 -1.93 2.74 -6.97
N SER A 140 -1.53 2.06 -8.02
CA SER A 140 -2.33 1.13 -8.81
C SER A 140 -1.41 0.29 -9.68
N PHE A 141 -1.78 -0.96 -9.91
CA PHE A 141 -1.12 -1.79 -10.94
C PHE A 141 -1.34 -1.24 -12.35
N SER A 142 -2.47 -0.55 -12.58
CA SER A 142 -2.85 0.00 -13.88
C SER A 142 -2.27 1.40 -14.08
N SER A 143 -1.36 1.56 -15.05
CA SER A 143 -0.86 2.87 -15.48
C SER A 143 -2.00 3.77 -15.98
N ILE A 144 -3.07 3.20 -16.56
CA ILE A 144 -4.24 3.97 -17.03
C ILE A 144 -4.94 4.66 -15.85
N VAL A 145 -5.08 3.96 -14.71
CA VAL A 145 -5.67 4.54 -13.49
C VAL A 145 -4.82 5.70 -12.97
N LEU A 146 -3.50 5.52 -12.94
CA LEU A 146 -2.55 6.55 -12.47
C LEU A 146 -2.54 7.78 -13.38
N HIS A 147 -2.49 7.60 -14.70
CA HIS A 147 -2.58 8.71 -15.66
C HIS A 147 -3.91 9.45 -15.51
N ARG A 148 -5.03 8.70 -15.39
CA ARG A 148 -6.35 9.32 -15.19
C ARG A 148 -6.43 10.15 -13.90
N ALA A 149 -5.76 9.70 -12.82
CA ALA A 149 -5.66 10.50 -11.59
C ALA A 149 -4.94 11.84 -11.84
N ARG A 150 -3.86 11.85 -12.64
CA ARG A 150 -3.19 13.11 -13.06
C ARG A 150 -4.10 14.03 -13.86
N ASP A 151 -4.86 13.47 -14.81
CA ASP A 151 -5.84 14.23 -15.60
C ASP A 151 -6.91 14.87 -14.70
N LEU A 152 -7.34 14.17 -13.66
CA LEU A 152 -8.27 14.66 -12.64
C LEU A 152 -7.65 15.64 -11.63
N GLY A 153 -6.39 16.01 -11.83
CA GLY A 153 -5.70 17.04 -11.04
C GLY A 153 -4.91 16.53 -9.85
N TRP A 154 -4.67 15.21 -9.72
CA TRP A 154 -3.77 14.71 -8.68
C TRP A 154 -2.35 15.24 -8.87
N ARG A 155 -1.77 15.84 -7.82
CA ARG A 155 -0.40 16.37 -7.80
C ARG A 155 0.44 15.83 -6.64
N GLY A 156 -0.17 15.00 -5.78
CA GLY A 156 0.49 14.32 -4.67
C GLY A 156 1.43 13.20 -5.12
N PRO A 157 2.09 12.52 -4.17
CA PRO A 157 2.93 11.36 -4.43
C PRO A 157 2.18 10.27 -5.20
N MET A 158 2.89 9.52 -6.07
CA MET A 158 2.29 8.46 -6.87
C MET A 158 3.30 7.34 -7.15
N GLY A 159 2.81 6.10 -7.18
CA GLY A 159 3.55 4.93 -7.65
C GLY A 159 3.67 4.88 -9.17
N LEU A 160 4.38 3.86 -9.67
CA LEU A 160 4.43 3.47 -11.07
C LEU A 160 3.48 2.30 -11.34
N GLY A 161 2.86 2.30 -12.52
CA GLY A 161 2.07 1.17 -13.00
C GLY A 161 2.96 0.05 -13.60
N GLN A 162 2.33 -1.09 -13.91
CA GLN A 162 3.04 -2.28 -14.40
C GLN A 162 3.81 -2.02 -15.69
N GLU A 163 3.25 -1.26 -16.64
CA GLU A 163 3.90 -0.97 -17.91
C GLU A 163 5.16 -0.11 -17.73
N GLU A 164 5.13 0.80 -16.77
CA GLU A 164 6.27 1.65 -16.43
C GLU A 164 7.39 0.83 -15.77
N ILE A 165 7.03 -0.06 -14.83
CA ILE A 165 7.97 -1.00 -14.22
C ILE A 165 8.56 -1.95 -15.26
N GLY A 166 7.73 -2.50 -16.16
CA GLY A 166 8.16 -3.32 -17.27
C GLY A 166 9.16 -2.60 -18.18
N ALA A 167 8.91 -1.33 -18.46
CA ALA A 167 9.85 -0.50 -19.22
C ALA A 167 11.20 -0.34 -18.50
N ILE A 168 11.20 -0.08 -17.17
CA ILE A 168 12.44 0.02 -16.40
C ILE A 168 13.23 -1.30 -16.43
N VAL A 169 12.56 -2.43 -16.38
CA VAL A 169 13.22 -3.75 -16.43
C VAL A 169 13.84 -4.04 -17.79
N THR A 170 13.13 -3.75 -18.88
CA THR A 170 13.45 -4.28 -20.22
C THR A 170 14.13 -3.29 -21.18
N MET A 171 13.83 -1.98 -21.07
CA MET A 171 14.33 -1.01 -22.05
C MET A 171 15.79 -0.60 -21.80
N PRO A 172 16.52 -0.20 -22.85
CA PRO A 172 17.84 0.40 -22.70
C PRO A 172 17.79 1.70 -21.87
N GLU A 173 18.82 1.95 -21.07
CA GLU A 173 18.88 3.10 -20.15
C GLU A 173 18.73 4.46 -20.87
N LYS A 174 19.34 4.59 -22.05
CA LYS A 174 19.21 5.79 -22.87
C LYS A 174 17.75 6.08 -23.26
N ALA A 175 16.94 5.03 -23.53
CA ALA A 175 15.52 5.22 -23.84
C ALA A 175 14.69 5.63 -22.61
N LEU A 176 15.06 5.16 -21.42
CA LEU A 176 14.39 5.51 -20.16
C LEU A 176 14.59 6.99 -19.79
N SER A 177 15.76 7.56 -20.09
CA SER A 177 16.08 8.96 -19.78
C SER A 177 15.24 9.99 -20.56
N PHE A 178 14.62 9.59 -21.68
CA PHE A 178 13.72 10.45 -22.45
C PHE A 178 12.25 10.38 -22.01
N ARG A 179 11.91 9.45 -21.11
CA ARG A 179 10.53 9.34 -20.61
C ARG A 179 10.28 10.34 -19.49
N ASN A 180 9.08 10.91 -19.50
CA ASN A 180 8.57 11.63 -18.34
C ASN A 180 7.97 10.62 -17.35
N TRP A 181 8.53 10.56 -16.15
CA TRP A 181 8.08 9.68 -15.07
C TRP A 181 7.19 10.50 -14.13
N GLU A 182 5.89 10.29 -14.19
CA GLU A 182 4.93 10.98 -13.32
C GLU A 182 4.91 10.38 -11.90
N GLY A 183 5.05 9.06 -11.79
CA GLY A 183 5.25 8.36 -10.53
C GLY A 183 6.69 8.46 -10.03
N ARG A 184 6.88 8.32 -8.72
CA ARG A 184 8.20 8.40 -8.07
C ARG A 184 8.53 7.19 -7.21
N ALA A 185 7.72 6.13 -7.24
CA ALA A 185 7.98 4.90 -6.52
C ALA A 185 7.67 3.66 -7.39
N ALA A 186 8.67 2.82 -7.61
CA ALA A 186 8.51 1.48 -8.14
C ALA A 186 8.16 0.54 -6.98
N GLN A 187 6.90 0.13 -6.90
CA GLN A 187 6.39 -0.77 -5.87
C GLN A 187 6.29 -2.17 -6.46
N VAL A 188 7.22 -3.04 -6.11
CA VAL A 188 7.43 -4.32 -6.81
C VAL A 188 7.60 -5.49 -5.85
N PRO A 189 7.17 -6.71 -6.26
CA PRO A 189 7.54 -7.91 -5.53
C PRO A 189 9.03 -8.20 -5.73
N ARG A 190 9.65 -8.85 -4.72
CA ARG A 190 11.05 -9.28 -4.85
C ARG A 190 11.28 -10.16 -6.08
N TRP A 191 10.32 -11.04 -6.37
CA TRP A 191 10.36 -12.03 -7.43
C TRP A 191 9.05 -12.06 -8.23
N VAL A 192 9.12 -12.38 -9.52
CA VAL A 192 7.97 -12.74 -10.35
C VAL A 192 8.23 -14.14 -10.91
N GLY A 193 7.57 -15.15 -10.37
CA GLY A 193 7.93 -16.55 -10.61
C GLY A 193 9.39 -16.78 -10.22
N PRO A 194 10.24 -17.38 -11.11
CA PRO A 194 11.66 -17.61 -10.82
C PRO A 194 12.55 -16.38 -11.07
N VAL A 195 12.00 -15.28 -11.58
CA VAL A 195 12.78 -14.11 -12.01
C VAL A 195 12.90 -13.08 -10.89
N PRO A 196 14.12 -12.72 -10.43
CA PRO A 196 14.32 -11.66 -9.46
C PRO A 196 14.08 -10.30 -10.14
N ILE A 197 13.15 -9.53 -9.62
CA ILE A 197 12.88 -8.15 -10.07
C ILE A 197 13.78 -7.19 -9.31
N VAL A 198 13.84 -7.33 -7.98
CA VAL A 198 14.64 -6.43 -7.14
C VAL A 198 16.08 -6.91 -7.09
N THR A 199 16.89 -6.34 -7.96
CA THR A 199 18.34 -6.54 -8.01
C THR A 199 19.06 -5.21 -7.77
N LYS A 200 20.33 -5.24 -7.36
CA LYS A 200 21.13 -4.01 -7.23
C LYS A 200 21.08 -3.14 -8.50
N ARG A 201 21.17 -3.78 -9.68
CA ARG A 201 21.06 -3.08 -10.97
C ARG A 201 19.69 -2.40 -11.15
N PHE A 202 18.59 -3.06 -10.75
CA PHE A 202 17.25 -2.48 -10.84
C PHE A 202 17.13 -1.25 -9.93
N VAL A 203 17.58 -1.36 -8.67
CA VAL A 203 17.58 -0.26 -7.70
C VAL A 203 18.38 0.92 -8.24
N GLU A 204 19.62 0.70 -8.69
CA GLU A 204 20.47 1.76 -9.26
C GLU A 204 19.83 2.43 -10.49
N ARG A 205 19.12 1.65 -11.35
CA ARG A 205 18.38 2.23 -12.49
C ARG A 205 17.26 3.14 -12.04
N CYS A 206 16.45 2.69 -11.06
CA CYS A 206 15.38 3.50 -10.49
C CYS A 206 15.94 4.81 -9.91
N HIS A 207 17.01 4.73 -9.13
CA HIS A 207 17.64 5.90 -8.50
C HIS A 207 18.15 6.90 -9.51
N ARG A 208 18.77 6.46 -10.63
CA ARG A 208 19.16 7.38 -11.72
C ARG A 208 17.98 8.12 -12.34
N LEU A 209 16.79 7.52 -12.31
CA LEU A 209 15.53 8.12 -12.77
C LEU A 209 14.83 8.93 -11.67
N LYS A 210 15.42 9.03 -10.46
CA LYS A 210 14.83 9.64 -9.26
C LYS A 210 13.53 8.94 -8.83
N ILE A 211 13.50 7.63 -8.95
CA ILE A 211 12.40 6.74 -8.58
C ILE A 211 12.84 5.93 -7.36
N GLU A 212 12.06 5.99 -6.29
CA GLU A 212 12.20 5.15 -5.11
C GLU A 212 11.85 3.69 -5.43
N VAL A 213 12.44 2.74 -4.71
CA VAL A 213 12.09 1.31 -4.81
C VAL A 213 11.50 0.83 -3.51
N HIS A 214 10.22 0.42 -3.54
CA HIS A 214 9.53 -0.17 -2.41
C HIS A 214 9.22 -1.63 -2.72
N VAL A 215 9.53 -2.52 -1.78
CA VAL A 215 9.40 -3.97 -2.00
C VAL A 215 8.31 -4.55 -1.12
N TRP A 216 7.42 -5.34 -1.71
CA TRP A 216 6.32 -6.05 -1.07
C TRP A 216 6.32 -7.54 -1.45
N THR A 217 5.78 -8.45 -0.64
CA THR A 217 5.60 -8.32 0.80
C THR A 217 6.82 -8.98 1.46
N VAL A 218 7.49 -8.25 2.34
CA VAL A 218 8.73 -8.71 3.00
C VAL A 218 8.44 -8.96 4.46
N ASN A 219 8.48 -10.23 4.89
CA ASN A 219 8.14 -10.61 6.26
C ASN A 219 9.33 -11.20 7.03
N GLU A 220 10.40 -11.57 6.31
CA GLU A 220 11.56 -12.21 6.90
C GLU A 220 12.70 -11.20 7.17
N PRO A 221 13.25 -11.14 8.40
CA PRO A 221 14.36 -10.26 8.75
C PRO A 221 15.59 -10.38 7.81
N LYS A 222 15.91 -11.61 7.38
CA LYS A 222 17.01 -11.86 6.44
C LYS A 222 16.77 -11.17 5.10
N ASP A 223 15.56 -11.31 4.53
CA ASP A 223 15.21 -10.69 3.27
C ASP A 223 15.24 -9.17 3.37
N ALA A 224 14.74 -8.62 4.49
CA ALA A 224 14.80 -7.20 4.76
C ALA A 224 16.24 -6.68 4.77
N ALA A 225 17.14 -7.35 5.49
CA ALA A 225 18.56 -6.96 5.57
C ALA A 225 19.25 -7.00 4.19
N GLU A 226 18.99 -8.05 3.37
CA GLU A 226 19.52 -8.16 2.01
C GLU A 226 19.02 -7.02 1.10
N LEU A 227 17.72 -6.72 1.13
CA LEU A 227 17.11 -5.68 0.33
C LEU A 227 17.63 -4.28 0.72
N LEU A 228 17.72 -4.01 2.01
CA LEU A 228 18.32 -2.76 2.51
C LEU A 228 19.79 -2.64 2.09
N GLY A 229 20.55 -3.74 2.12
CA GLY A 229 21.94 -3.78 1.68
C GLY A 229 22.16 -3.47 0.20
N ILE A 230 21.17 -3.65 -0.67
CA ILE A 230 21.21 -3.25 -2.07
C ILE A 230 20.58 -1.89 -2.34
N GLY A 231 20.09 -1.19 -1.29
CA GLY A 231 19.67 0.20 -1.33
C GLY A 231 18.19 0.45 -1.65
N VAL A 232 17.27 -0.48 -1.29
CA VAL A 232 15.82 -0.20 -1.45
C VAL A 232 15.37 0.91 -0.48
N ASP A 233 14.39 1.71 -0.91
CA ASP A 233 13.92 2.89 -0.19
C ASP A 233 12.77 2.59 0.76
N GLY A 234 12.07 1.46 0.57
CA GLY A 234 10.96 1.07 1.43
C GLY A 234 10.70 -0.42 1.43
N LEU A 235 10.20 -0.91 2.56
CA LEU A 235 9.73 -2.28 2.75
C LEU A 235 8.27 -2.27 3.18
N MET A 236 7.43 -3.09 2.55
CA MET A 236 6.04 -3.33 2.96
C MET A 236 5.95 -4.70 3.61
N THR A 237 5.46 -4.74 4.86
CA THR A 237 5.46 -5.95 5.69
C THR A 237 4.15 -6.15 6.44
N ASP A 238 3.74 -7.41 6.57
CA ASP A 238 2.63 -7.84 7.44
C ASP A 238 3.06 -7.90 8.92
N ALA A 239 4.40 -7.91 9.18
CA ALA A 239 5.00 -8.13 10.48
C ALA A 239 5.97 -6.99 10.86
N PRO A 240 5.50 -5.74 11.05
CA PRO A 240 6.38 -4.61 11.35
C PRO A 240 7.23 -4.81 12.61
N HIS A 241 6.73 -5.52 13.62
CA HIS A 241 7.47 -5.86 14.84
C HIS A 241 8.78 -6.63 14.58
N LEU A 242 8.84 -7.44 13.50
CA LEU A 242 10.06 -8.19 13.12
C LEU A 242 11.03 -7.32 12.34
N LEU A 243 10.54 -6.40 11.52
CA LEU A 243 11.37 -5.64 10.58
C LEU A 243 11.81 -4.26 11.10
N ALA A 244 11.06 -3.65 12.02
CA ALA A 244 11.40 -2.34 12.56
C ALA A 244 12.80 -2.27 13.16
N PRO A 245 13.27 -3.25 13.97
CA PRO A 245 14.64 -3.24 14.50
C PRO A 245 15.71 -3.27 13.38
N ILE A 246 15.46 -4.02 12.30
CA ILE A 246 16.38 -4.12 11.15
C ILE A 246 16.49 -2.78 10.41
N VAL A 247 15.32 -2.15 10.14
CA VAL A 247 15.28 -0.84 9.48
C VAL A 247 15.94 0.24 10.34
N GLN A 248 15.72 0.21 11.65
CA GLN A 248 16.35 1.15 12.59
C GLN A 248 17.88 0.98 12.64
N ALA A 249 18.38 -0.24 12.72
CA ALA A 249 19.81 -0.54 12.69
C ALA A 249 20.45 -0.06 11.37
N HIS A 250 19.78 -0.31 10.24
CA HIS A 250 20.25 0.15 8.92
C HIS A 250 20.32 1.68 8.85
N ARG A 251 19.31 2.40 9.34
CA ARG A 251 19.29 3.87 9.38
C ARG A 251 20.42 4.45 10.25
N ALA A 252 20.79 3.77 11.34
CA ALA A 252 21.85 4.21 12.25
C ALA A 252 23.26 4.01 11.65
N SER A 253 23.38 3.12 10.64
CA SER A 253 24.67 2.79 9.98
C SER A 253 24.88 3.52 8.64
N ALA A 254 23.88 4.24 8.13
CA ALA A 254 23.91 4.97 6.86
C ALA A 254 24.19 6.46 7.06
#